data_8feba44e380993bbadf9b0dd01ae16b6
#
_entry.id   8feba44e380993bbadf9b0dd01ae16b6
#
_cell.length_a   1.000
_cell.length_b   1.000
_cell.length_c   1.000
_cell.angle_alpha   90.00
_cell.angle_beta   90.00
_cell.angle_gamma   90.00
#
_symmetry.space_group_name_H-M   'P 1'
#
loop_
_entity.id
_entity.type
_entity.pdbx_description
1 polymer ?
#
loop_
_entity_poly.entity_id
_entity_poly.type
_entity_poly.pdbx_seq_one_letter_code
_entity_poly.pdbx_strand_id
1 'polypeptide(L)'
;MMTERMAKPKAKRASRASGARKPVAKAKETANAGTKARSPPKAGAKAKPGASEAKLIKVRKAENVAVVLSGGNPRIAKADGDAPVQAYIAGMPGWKRDLGKRLDALIVRNVPNVRKAVKWNSPLYGIEGQGWFLGLHTFTHYVKVAFFRGTSLRPVPPGASKGKDTRYIDIHEGDELDEAQMANWVKQAAALPGFLAR
;
A
#
# COMPACT_ATOMS: atom_id res chain seq x y z
N MET A 1 40.83 41.11 -32.80
CA MET A 1 41.57 41.57 -31.62
C MET A 1 40.94 40.93 -30.41
N MET A 2 41.76 40.21 -29.64
CA MET A 2 41.69 39.76 -28.27
C MET A 2 40.59 38.75 -27.88
N THR A 3 41.02 37.59 -27.88
CA THR A 3 41.09 36.42 -26.96
C THR A 3 41.14 36.82 -25.50
N GLU A 4 40.24 36.23 -24.67
CA GLU A 4 40.57 35.96 -23.28
C GLU A 4 39.96 34.64 -22.84
N ARG A 5 40.86 33.71 -22.58
CA ARG A 5 40.71 32.45 -21.88
C ARG A 5 40.86 32.74 -20.38
N MET A 6 40.05 32.11 -19.55
CA MET A 6 40.45 31.69 -18.18
C MET A 6 39.30 30.87 -17.62
N ALA A 7 39.45 29.74 -17.11
CA ALA A 7 40.38 28.88 -16.40
C ALA A 7 39.54 28.15 -15.35
N LYS A 8 39.59 26.82 -15.37
CA LYS A 8 39.04 25.94 -14.33
C LYS A 8 39.92 26.03 -13.06
N PRO A 9 39.37 25.75 -11.87
CA PRO A 9 40.17 25.13 -10.85
C PRO A 9 39.73 23.69 -10.54
N LYS A 10 40.80 22.90 -10.40
CA LYS A 10 40.85 21.50 -9.96
C LYS A 10 40.62 21.37 -8.45
N ALA A 11 40.00 20.27 -8.12
CA ALA A 11 40.18 19.33 -7.01
C ALA A 11 40.92 19.76 -5.73
N LYS A 12 40.35 19.38 -4.57
CA LYS A 12 41.16 18.84 -3.46
C LYS A 12 40.41 17.70 -2.73
N ARG A 13 41.13 16.62 -2.67
CA ARG A 13 40.92 15.33 -2.02
C ARG A 13 41.56 15.38 -0.63
N ALA A 14 40.84 14.95 0.41
CA ALA A 14 41.42 14.46 1.67
C ALA A 14 40.31 13.58 2.32
N SER A 15 40.38 12.35 2.44
CA SER A 15 41.17 11.26 3.06
C SER A 15 41.14 11.26 4.60
N ARG A 16 40.63 10.10 5.13
CA ARG A 16 40.91 9.39 6.40
C ARG A 16 40.38 10.01 7.69
N ALA A 17 39.78 9.21 8.63
CA ALA A 17 40.17 7.97 9.31
C ALA A 17 38.95 7.42 10.06
N SER A 18 38.62 6.16 10.05
CA SER A 18 38.94 5.03 10.94
C SER A 18 38.67 5.30 12.44
N GLY A 19 37.75 4.52 13.01
CA GLY A 19 37.52 4.44 14.46
C GLY A 19 36.55 3.32 14.81
N ALA A 20 37.08 2.11 14.85
CA ALA A 20 36.41 0.95 15.46
C ALA A 20 36.42 1.06 16.99
N ARG A 21 35.33 0.67 17.66
CA ARG A 21 35.36 0.06 19.00
C ARG A 21 34.02 -0.59 19.35
N LYS A 22 34.00 -1.92 19.40
CA LYS A 22 33.20 -2.71 20.34
C LYS A 22 33.98 -2.75 21.68
N PRO A 23 33.32 -2.98 22.85
CA PRO A 23 33.15 -4.31 23.40
C PRO A 23 31.79 -4.48 24.12
N VAL A 24 31.15 -5.62 24.02
CA VAL A 24 31.06 -6.77 24.91
C VAL A 24 31.02 -6.46 26.42
N ALA A 25 29.86 -6.68 27.04
CA ALA A 25 29.76 -7.08 28.42
C ALA A 25 28.57 -8.06 28.61
N LYS A 26 28.95 -9.20 29.09
CA LYS A 26 28.29 -10.42 29.51
C LYS A 26 28.11 -10.33 31.03
N ALA A 27 26.95 -10.68 31.55
CA ALA A 27 26.71 -11.22 32.93
C ALA A 27 25.18 -11.18 33.16
N LYS A 28 24.54 -12.07 33.82
CA LYS A 28 24.78 -13.35 34.48
C LYS A 28 23.41 -13.73 35.07
N GLU A 29 23.00 -14.89 34.78
CA GLU A 29 22.14 -15.81 35.45
C GLU A 29 22.01 -15.60 36.99
N THR A 30 20.76 -15.64 37.52
CA THR A 30 20.45 -16.24 38.78
C THR A 30 19.07 -16.88 38.74
N ALA A 31 19.07 -18.18 38.93
CA ALA A 31 17.93 -19.02 39.25
C ALA A 31 17.54 -18.82 40.71
N ASN A 32 16.28 -18.95 41.06
CA ASN A 32 15.83 -19.64 42.28
C ASN A 32 14.35 -20.01 42.20
N ALA A 33 14.15 -21.17 42.30
CA ALA A 33 13.39 -22.25 42.86
C ALA A 33 12.16 -21.88 43.71
N GLY A 34 11.05 -22.57 43.37
CA GLY A 34 10.27 -23.35 44.31
C GLY A 34 9.04 -22.70 44.90
N THR A 35 7.87 -23.18 44.60
CA THR A 35 7.02 -23.86 45.58
C THR A 35 5.67 -24.31 44.98
N LYS A 36 5.49 -25.62 44.93
CA LYS A 36 4.34 -26.45 45.30
C LYS A 36 2.90 -26.05 44.92
N ALA A 37 2.41 -26.87 44.04
CA ALA A 37 1.15 -27.61 44.03
C ALA A 37 -0.06 -27.09 44.79
N ARG A 38 -1.15 -26.86 44.07
CA ARG A 38 -2.49 -27.28 44.47
C ARG A 38 -3.35 -27.56 43.23
N SER A 39 -3.73 -28.82 43.06
CA SER A 39 -4.72 -29.29 42.09
C SER A 39 -6.14 -29.21 42.71
N PRO A 40 -7.20 -29.52 41.97
CA PRO A 40 -8.28 -28.66 41.51
C PRO A 40 -9.62 -28.89 42.26
N PRO A 41 -10.70 -28.31 41.81
CA PRO A 41 -11.92 -29.07 41.77
C PRO A 41 -12.49 -29.21 40.33
N LYS A 42 -12.86 -30.44 40.01
CA LYS A 42 -13.74 -30.88 38.95
C LYS A 42 -15.16 -30.35 39.18
N ALA A 43 -15.73 -29.80 38.15
CA ALA A 43 -17.16 -29.87 37.81
C ALA A 43 -17.26 -29.12 36.48
N GLY A 44 -17.53 -29.68 35.35
CA GLY A 44 -18.75 -30.32 34.95
C GLY A 44 -19.56 -29.32 34.13
N ALA A 45 -19.45 -29.38 32.80
CA ALA A 45 -20.49 -29.28 31.80
C ALA A 45 -19.87 -28.93 30.45
N LYS A 46 -19.68 -29.93 29.62
CA LYS A 46 -19.52 -29.77 28.17
C LYS A 46 -20.84 -29.22 27.60
N ALA A 47 -20.94 -27.94 27.40
CA ALA A 47 -21.90 -27.38 26.47
C ALA A 47 -21.29 -27.50 25.07
N LYS A 48 -21.87 -28.36 24.24
CA LYS A 48 -21.60 -28.40 22.80
C LYS A 48 -22.04 -27.04 22.24
N PRO A 49 -21.21 -26.33 21.46
CA PRO A 49 -21.67 -25.13 20.77
C PRO A 49 -22.80 -25.54 19.82
N GLY A 50 -23.94 -24.86 19.97
CA GLY A 50 -25.15 -25.19 19.23
C GLY A 50 -24.92 -25.06 17.72
N ALA A 51 -25.60 -25.92 16.95
CA ALA A 51 -25.51 -26.00 15.47
C ALA A 51 -25.78 -24.65 14.75
N SER A 52 -26.41 -23.69 15.43
CA SER A 52 -26.67 -22.35 14.91
C SER A 52 -25.42 -21.46 14.86
N GLU A 53 -24.48 -21.56 15.84
CA GLU A 53 -23.24 -20.79 15.80
C GLU A 53 -22.27 -21.30 14.73
N ALA A 54 -22.19 -22.62 14.56
CA ALA A 54 -21.38 -23.22 13.50
C ALA A 54 -21.91 -22.84 12.09
N LYS A 55 -23.22 -22.68 11.92
CA LYS A 55 -23.83 -22.24 10.69
C LYS A 55 -23.58 -20.74 10.43
N LEU A 56 -23.61 -19.91 11.48
CA LEU A 56 -23.28 -18.48 11.38
C LEU A 56 -21.82 -18.24 11.04
N ILE A 57 -20.90 -19.02 11.61
CA ILE A 57 -19.47 -18.93 11.32
C ILE A 57 -19.17 -19.39 9.87
N LYS A 58 -19.85 -20.45 9.40
CA LYS A 58 -19.74 -20.86 7.98
C LYS A 58 -20.28 -19.84 7.01
N VAL A 59 -21.40 -19.21 7.30
CA VAL A 59 -21.98 -18.16 6.46
C VAL A 59 -21.07 -16.92 6.41
N ARG A 60 -20.54 -16.47 7.56
CA ARG A 60 -19.58 -15.34 7.60
C ARG A 60 -18.26 -15.63 6.91
N LYS A 61 -17.80 -16.89 6.88
CA LYS A 61 -16.58 -17.28 6.17
C LYS A 61 -16.80 -17.45 4.66
N ALA A 62 -18.04 -17.67 4.20
CA ALA A 62 -18.36 -17.74 2.77
C ALA A 62 -18.61 -16.37 2.13
N GLU A 63 -18.94 -15.33 2.91
CA GLU A 63 -19.22 -13.98 2.39
C GLU A 63 -17.97 -13.13 2.11
N ASN A 64 -16.76 -13.61 2.44
CA ASN A 64 -15.52 -12.83 2.29
C ASN A 64 -14.53 -13.40 1.27
N VAL A 65 -14.93 -14.33 0.41
CA VAL A 65 -14.07 -14.74 -0.72
C VAL A 65 -14.41 -13.82 -1.89
N ALA A 66 -13.60 -12.78 -2.07
CA ALA A 66 -13.69 -11.95 -3.26
C ALA A 66 -13.53 -12.86 -4.50
N VAL A 67 -14.56 -12.90 -5.35
CA VAL A 67 -14.48 -13.58 -6.64
C VAL A 67 -13.44 -12.85 -7.48
N VAL A 68 -12.39 -13.56 -7.88
CA VAL A 68 -11.36 -13.01 -8.77
C VAL A 68 -11.81 -13.19 -10.21
N LEU A 69 -11.87 -12.09 -10.95
CA LEU A 69 -12.19 -12.10 -12.38
C LEU A 69 -11.02 -12.64 -13.21
N SER A 70 -11.31 -13.03 -14.45
CA SER A 70 -10.29 -13.28 -15.46
C SER A 70 -9.31 -12.10 -15.51
N GLY A 71 -7.99 -12.37 -15.35
CA GLY A 71 -6.97 -11.34 -15.23
C GLY A 71 -6.57 -10.96 -13.80
N GLY A 72 -7.12 -11.65 -12.78
CA GLY A 72 -6.69 -11.48 -11.39
C GLY A 72 -7.31 -10.28 -10.67
N ASN A 73 -8.26 -9.58 -11.29
CA ASN A 73 -8.92 -8.43 -10.68
C ASN A 73 -10.01 -8.89 -9.68
N PRO A 74 -9.98 -8.48 -8.40
CA PRO A 74 -11.04 -8.78 -7.44
C PRO A 74 -12.38 -8.19 -7.89
N ARG A 75 -13.46 -8.99 -7.81
CA ARG A 75 -14.80 -8.48 -8.08
C ARG A 75 -15.42 -7.95 -6.80
N ILE A 76 -15.49 -6.64 -6.69
CA ILE A 76 -16.09 -5.94 -5.55
C ILE A 76 -17.25 -5.09 -6.02
N ALA A 77 -18.36 -5.11 -5.30
CA ALA A 77 -19.51 -4.26 -5.59
C ALA A 77 -19.11 -2.77 -5.52
N LYS A 78 -19.70 -1.97 -6.41
CA LYS A 78 -19.55 -0.51 -6.39
C LYS A 78 -20.05 0.03 -5.04
N ALA A 79 -19.18 0.70 -4.30
CA ALA A 79 -19.52 1.35 -3.03
C ALA A 79 -18.52 2.45 -2.70
N ASP A 80 -18.98 3.44 -1.93
CA ASP A 80 -18.15 4.52 -1.41
C ASP A 80 -17.60 4.13 -0.01
N GLY A 81 -16.46 4.71 0.36
CA GLY A 81 -15.81 4.54 1.65
C GLY A 81 -14.59 3.62 1.63
N ASP A 82 -13.98 3.44 2.80
CA ASP A 82 -12.77 2.64 2.98
C ASP A 82 -13.04 1.13 2.88
N ALA A 83 -14.13 0.65 3.50
CA ALA A 83 -14.41 -0.79 3.58
C ALA A 83 -14.40 -1.53 2.23
N PRO A 84 -15.02 -1.04 1.13
CA PRO A 84 -14.96 -1.69 -0.16
C PRO A 84 -13.55 -1.68 -0.76
N VAL A 85 -12.74 -0.65 -0.50
CA VAL A 85 -11.33 -0.60 -0.95
C VAL A 85 -10.50 -1.62 -0.21
N GLN A 86 -10.67 -1.76 1.11
CA GLN A 86 -9.99 -2.80 1.89
C GLN A 86 -10.41 -4.21 1.45
N ALA A 87 -11.69 -4.42 1.15
CA ALA A 87 -12.17 -5.70 0.60
C ALA A 87 -11.54 -6.01 -0.77
N TYR A 88 -11.36 -5.00 -1.63
CA TYR A 88 -10.65 -5.14 -2.89
C TYR A 88 -9.19 -5.55 -2.66
N ILE A 89 -8.48 -4.83 -1.80
CA ILE A 89 -7.07 -5.11 -1.47
C ILE A 89 -6.93 -6.52 -0.89
N ALA A 90 -7.83 -6.93 0.03
CA ALA A 90 -7.83 -8.27 0.59
C ALA A 90 -8.05 -9.36 -0.47
N GLY A 91 -8.82 -9.06 -1.51
CA GLY A 91 -9.07 -9.95 -2.64
C GLY A 91 -7.97 -10.00 -3.70
N MET A 92 -6.98 -9.12 -3.65
CA MET A 92 -5.86 -9.13 -4.60
C MET A 92 -5.02 -10.41 -4.43
N PRO A 93 -4.64 -11.09 -5.53
CA PRO A 93 -3.90 -12.34 -5.44
C PRO A 93 -2.40 -12.13 -5.18
N GLY A 94 -1.84 -13.01 -4.34
CA GLY A 94 -0.39 -13.09 -4.10
C GLY A 94 0.24 -11.76 -3.64
N TRP A 95 1.40 -11.44 -4.19
CA TRP A 95 2.21 -10.26 -3.90
C TRP A 95 1.47 -8.93 -4.09
N LYS A 96 0.48 -8.90 -4.96
CA LYS A 96 -0.32 -7.69 -5.26
C LYS A 96 -1.09 -7.20 -4.05
N ARG A 97 -1.51 -8.11 -3.15
CA ARG A 97 -2.19 -7.74 -1.91
C ARG A 97 -1.31 -6.88 -1.01
N ASP A 98 -0.06 -7.26 -0.84
CA ASP A 98 0.88 -6.50 0.01
C ASP A 98 1.28 -5.19 -0.67
N LEU A 99 1.45 -5.17 -1.99
CA LEU A 99 1.60 -3.94 -2.75
C LEU A 99 0.37 -3.03 -2.59
N GLY A 100 -0.84 -3.58 -2.68
CA GLY A 100 -2.09 -2.82 -2.49
C GLY A 100 -2.17 -2.17 -1.12
N LYS A 101 -1.81 -2.89 -0.06
CA LYS A 101 -1.72 -2.34 1.31
C LYS A 101 -0.69 -1.21 1.42
N ARG A 102 0.50 -1.39 0.83
CA ARG A 102 1.56 -0.37 0.83
C ARG A 102 1.10 0.90 0.12
N LEU A 103 0.48 0.76 -1.05
CA LEU A 103 -0.04 1.89 -1.82
C LEU A 103 -1.16 2.62 -1.07
N ASP A 104 -2.11 1.89 -0.51
CA ASP A 104 -3.21 2.49 0.29
C ASP A 104 -2.67 3.27 1.49
N ALA A 105 -1.77 2.67 2.26
CA ALA A 105 -1.14 3.30 3.41
C ALA A 105 -0.33 4.55 3.01
N LEU A 106 0.40 4.50 1.89
CA LEU A 106 1.15 5.62 1.34
C LEU A 106 0.20 6.76 0.94
N ILE A 107 -0.90 6.46 0.25
CA ILE A 107 -1.89 7.46 -0.17
C ILE A 107 -2.52 8.13 1.04
N VAL A 108 -3.00 7.36 2.02
CA VAL A 108 -3.64 7.88 3.25
C VAL A 108 -2.68 8.76 4.05
N ARG A 109 -1.42 8.33 4.19
CA ARG A 109 -0.39 9.09 4.92
C ARG A 109 -0.10 10.45 4.27
N ASN A 110 -0.15 10.54 2.94
CA ASN A 110 0.17 11.75 2.21
C ASN A 110 -1.05 12.64 1.90
N VAL A 111 -2.27 12.09 2.01
CA VAL A 111 -3.54 12.79 1.79
C VAL A 111 -4.51 12.38 2.90
N PRO A 112 -4.43 12.99 4.11
CA PRO A 112 -5.20 12.56 5.29
C PRO A 112 -6.73 12.60 5.11
N ASN A 113 -7.24 13.50 4.28
CA ASN A 113 -8.66 13.65 3.95
C ASN A 113 -9.05 12.94 2.65
N VAL A 114 -8.31 11.91 2.26
CA VAL A 114 -8.59 11.17 1.04
C VAL A 114 -9.95 10.48 1.10
N ARG A 115 -10.77 10.74 0.09
CA ARG A 115 -12.01 10.00 -0.16
C ARG A 115 -11.68 8.73 -0.94
N LYS A 116 -12.30 7.61 -0.57
CA LYS A 116 -12.11 6.32 -1.20
C LYS A 116 -13.44 5.77 -1.75
N ALA A 117 -13.37 5.00 -2.83
CA ALA A 117 -14.51 4.24 -3.36
C ALA A 117 -14.04 3.09 -4.24
N VAL A 118 -14.91 2.11 -4.47
CA VAL A 118 -14.76 1.16 -5.57
C VAL A 118 -15.76 1.52 -6.66
N LYS A 119 -15.27 1.83 -7.86
CA LYS A 119 -16.07 2.07 -9.06
C LYS A 119 -15.39 1.37 -10.25
N TRP A 120 -16.19 0.85 -11.17
CA TRP A 120 -15.70 0.05 -12.31
C TRP A 120 -14.73 -1.05 -11.88
N ASN A 121 -15.06 -1.68 -10.75
CA ASN A 121 -14.25 -2.76 -10.17
C ASN A 121 -12.80 -2.37 -9.91
N SER A 122 -12.58 -1.14 -9.45
CA SER A 122 -11.27 -0.55 -9.16
C SER A 122 -11.36 0.41 -7.98
N PRO A 123 -10.42 0.36 -7.04
CA PRO A 123 -10.26 1.40 -6.03
C PRO A 123 -9.97 2.76 -6.66
N LEU A 124 -10.67 3.78 -6.21
CA LEU A 124 -10.45 5.17 -6.56
C LEU A 124 -10.15 5.99 -5.31
N TYR A 125 -9.24 6.93 -5.45
CA TYR A 125 -8.84 7.88 -4.42
C TYR A 125 -9.08 9.30 -4.92
N GLY A 126 -9.73 10.11 -4.10
CA GLY A 126 -10.14 11.46 -4.47
C GLY A 126 -10.19 12.42 -3.30
N ILE A 127 -10.55 13.65 -3.59
CA ILE A 127 -10.85 14.69 -2.59
C ILE A 127 -12.32 15.06 -2.73
N GLU A 128 -12.99 15.24 -1.59
CA GLU A 128 -14.40 15.67 -1.60
C GLU A 128 -14.56 16.98 -2.35
N GLY A 129 -15.53 17.05 -3.24
CA GLY A 129 -15.76 18.23 -4.10
C GLY A 129 -14.79 18.41 -5.27
N GLN A 130 -13.60 17.77 -5.27
CA GLN A 130 -12.61 17.92 -6.35
C GLN A 130 -12.61 16.74 -7.35
N GLY A 131 -13.16 15.57 -6.96
CA GLY A 131 -13.19 14.37 -7.78
C GLY A 131 -12.03 13.40 -7.51
N TRP A 132 -11.84 12.43 -8.42
CA TRP A 132 -10.90 11.34 -8.28
C TRP A 132 -9.56 11.71 -8.91
N PHE A 133 -8.47 11.59 -8.17
CA PHE A 133 -7.13 11.89 -8.69
C PHE A 133 -6.33 10.64 -9.07
N LEU A 134 -6.63 9.47 -8.45
CA LEU A 134 -5.90 8.24 -8.64
C LEU A 134 -6.84 7.03 -8.66
N GLY A 135 -6.50 6.02 -9.45
CA GLY A 135 -7.15 4.71 -9.46
C GLY A 135 -6.15 3.57 -9.47
N LEU A 136 -6.50 2.47 -8.80
CA LEU A 136 -5.76 1.22 -8.83
C LEU A 136 -6.51 0.18 -9.65
N HIS A 137 -5.80 -0.66 -10.42
CA HIS A 137 -6.38 -1.80 -11.11
C HIS A 137 -5.43 -2.99 -11.13
N THR A 138 -5.94 -4.17 -10.82
CA THR A 138 -5.16 -5.40 -10.79
C THR A 138 -5.29 -6.14 -12.11
N PHE A 139 -4.15 -6.41 -12.74
CA PHE A 139 -4.04 -7.26 -13.94
C PHE A 139 -3.35 -8.58 -13.60
N THR A 140 -3.31 -9.51 -14.54
CA THR A 140 -2.70 -10.83 -14.33
C THR A 140 -1.24 -10.73 -13.86
N HIS A 141 -0.44 -9.86 -14.45
CA HIS A 141 1.01 -9.79 -14.23
C HIS A 141 1.49 -8.51 -13.54
N TYR A 142 0.62 -7.54 -13.32
CA TYR A 142 0.99 -6.25 -12.73
C TYR A 142 -0.18 -5.57 -12.04
N VAL A 143 0.12 -4.56 -11.25
CA VAL A 143 -0.85 -3.60 -10.71
C VAL A 143 -0.63 -2.26 -11.40
N LYS A 144 -1.69 -1.70 -11.95
CA LYS A 144 -1.67 -0.37 -12.57
C LYS A 144 -2.08 0.70 -11.55
N VAL A 145 -1.26 1.75 -11.44
CA VAL A 145 -1.59 2.98 -10.72
C VAL A 145 -1.80 4.08 -11.76
N ALA A 146 -3.03 4.55 -11.89
CA ALA A 146 -3.41 5.56 -12.88
C ALA A 146 -3.67 6.91 -12.21
N PHE A 147 -3.01 7.97 -12.69
CA PHE A 147 -3.23 9.36 -12.30
C PHE A 147 -4.06 10.06 -13.37
N PHE A 148 -5.26 10.53 -13.04
CA PHE A 148 -6.19 11.10 -14.01
C PHE A 148 -5.72 12.43 -14.63
N ARG A 149 -4.86 13.18 -13.92
CA ARG A 149 -4.15 14.37 -14.41
C ARG A 149 -2.65 14.14 -14.50
N GLY A 150 -2.24 12.94 -14.87
CA GLY A 150 -0.85 12.52 -14.86
C GLY A 150 0.10 13.35 -15.73
N THR A 151 -0.39 13.97 -16.81
CA THR A 151 0.43 14.88 -17.66
C THR A 151 0.87 16.14 -16.93
N SER A 152 0.15 16.53 -15.89
CA SER A 152 0.47 17.71 -15.08
C SER A 152 1.45 17.42 -13.93
N LEU A 153 1.78 16.15 -13.69
CA LEU A 153 2.70 15.75 -12.62
C LEU A 153 4.17 15.93 -13.03
N ARG A 154 5.05 16.12 -12.08
CA ARG A 154 6.50 16.25 -12.28
C ARG A 154 7.27 15.35 -11.30
N PRO A 155 8.12 14.45 -11.84
CA PRO A 155 8.21 14.06 -13.25
C PRO A 155 6.90 13.44 -13.76
N VAL A 156 6.69 13.42 -15.06
CA VAL A 156 5.50 12.81 -15.65
C VAL A 156 5.60 11.30 -15.54
N PRO A 157 4.57 10.58 -15.00
CA PRO A 157 4.56 9.13 -14.98
C PRO A 157 4.70 8.54 -16.39
N PRO A 158 5.46 7.44 -16.54
CA PRO A 158 5.94 6.98 -17.88
C PRO A 158 4.85 6.39 -18.76
N GLY A 159 3.82 5.77 -18.18
CA GLY A 159 2.79 5.07 -18.94
C GLY A 159 1.79 6.02 -19.56
N ALA A 160 1.60 5.94 -20.87
CA ALA A 160 0.63 6.75 -21.63
C ALA A 160 -0.69 6.00 -21.78
N SER A 161 -1.81 6.68 -21.48
CA SER A 161 -3.17 6.19 -21.66
C SER A 161 -3.78 6.75 -22.98
N LYS A 162 -4.85 6.08 -23.45
CA LYS A 162 -5.72 6.66 -24.50
C LYS A 162 -6.39 7.96 -24.02
N GLY A 163 -6.59 8.13 -22.71
CA GLY A 163 -7.04 9.39 -22.12
C GLY A 163 -5.92 10.43 -22.19
N LYS A 164 -6.23 11.60 -22.75
CA LYS A 164 -5.26 12.67 -23.03
C LYS A 164 -4.42 13.06 -21.81
N ASP A 165 -5.04 13.19 -20.65
CA ASP A 165 -4.41 13.71 -19.44
C ASP A 165 -3.94 12.59 -18.48
N THR A 166 -4.41 11.36 -18.68
CA THR A 166 -4.10 10.24 -17.81
C THR A 166 -2.71 9.68 -18.10
N ARG A 167 -1.93 9.45 -17.02
CA ARG A 167 -0.68 8.71 -17.04
C ARG A 167 -0.71 7.64 -15.97
N TYR A 168 0.09 6.59 -16.15
CA TYR A 168 0.11 5.49 -15.20
C TYR A 168 1.51 4.92 -15.03
N ILE A 169 1.65 4.12 -14.00
CA ILE A 169 2.75 3.18 -13.83
C ILE A 169 2.16 1.78 -13.71
N ASP A 170 2.85 0.82 -14.29
CA ASP A 170 2.60 -0.61 -14.12
C ASP A 170 3.69 -1.17 -13.21
N ILE A 171 3.29 -1.82 -12.11
CA ILE A 171 4.21 -2.38 -11.11
C ILE A 171 4.10 -3.90 -11.22
N HIS A 172 5.20 -4.56 -11.53
CA HIS A 172 5.31 -6.01 -11.68
C HIS A 172 5.83 -6.66 -10.39
N GLU A 173 5.79 -7.98 -10.38
CA GLU A 173 6.37 -8.76 -9.28
C GLU A 173 7.89 -8.56 -9.24
N GLY A 174 8.43 -8.23 -8.07
CA GLY A 174 9.86 -7.96 -7.89
C GLY A 174 10.29 -6.53 -8.18
N ASP A 175 9.42 -5.68 -8.75
CA ASP A 175 9.75 -4.26 -8.93
C ASP A 175 9.90 -3.56 -7.57
N GLU A 176 10.94 -2.76 -7.43
CA GLU A 176 11.10 -1.86 -6.30
C GLU A 176 10.16 -0.66 -6.45
N LEU A 177 9.29 -0.47 -5.45
CA LEU A 177 8.43 0.70 -5.40
C LEU A 177 9.23 1.89 -4.85
N ASP A 178 9.51 2.89 -5.69
CA ASP A 178 10.01 4.18 -5.23
C ASP A 178 8.86 4.93 -4.49
N GLU A 179 8.81 4.71 -3.17
CA GLU A 179 7.77 5.31 -2.32
C GLU A 179 7.90 6.83 -2.23
N ALA A 180 9.10 7.38 -2.35
CA ALA A 180 9.31 8.82 -2.31
C ALA A 180 8.74 9.49 -3.55
N GLN A 181 9.02 8.94 -4.73
CA GLN A 181 8.45 9.44 -5.98
C GLN A 181 6.94 9.20 -6.05
N MET A 182 6.44 8.04 -5.57
CA MET A 182 5.01 7.76 -5.50
C MET A 182 4.30 8.78 -4.59
N ALA A 183 4.83 9.06 -3.40
CA ALA A 183 4.29 10.05 -2.48
C ALA A 183 4.27 11.46 -3.09
N ASN A 184 5.32 11.82 -3.84
CA ASN A 184 5.40 13.08 -4.56
C ASN A 184 4.27 13.19 -5.60
N TRP A 185 4.07 12.16 -6.43
CA TRP A 185 2.95 12.12 -7.40
C TRP A 185 1.58 12.18 -6.72
N VAL A 186 1.38 11.45 -5.64
CA VAL A 186 0.12 11.45 -4.88
C VAL A 186 -0.22 12.84 -4.36
N LYS A 187 0.74 13.53 -3.75
CA LYS A 187 0.56 14.93 -3.25
C LYS A 187 0.21 15.90 -4.38
N GLN A 188 0.95 15.85 -5.49
CA GLN A 188 0.68 16.70 -6.65
C GLN A 188 -0.69 16.41 -7.25
N ALA A 189 -1.04 15.13 -7.41
CA ALA A 189 -2.32 14.73 -8.00
C ALA A 189 -3.52 15.14 -7.14
N ALA A 190 -3.40 15.02 -5.81
CA ALA A 190 -4.44 15.43 -4.87
C ALA A 190 -4.67 16.96 -4.85
N ALA A 191 -3.67 17.77 -5.25
CA ALA A 191 -3.79 19.21 -5.36
C ALA A 191 -4.42 19.69 -6.68
N LEU A 192 -4.62 18.77 -7.64
CA LEU A 192 -5.19 19.08 -8.95
C LEU A 192 -6.70 18.76 -9.01
N PRO A 193 -7.49 19.44 -9.86
CA PRO A 193 -8.85 19.04 -10.12
C PRO A 193 -8.90 17.59 -10.62
N GLY A 194 -9.65 16.75 -9.94
CA GLY A 194 -9.77 15.34 -10.25
C GLY A 194 -10.77 15.04 -11.38
N PHE A 195 -10.90 13.78 -11.71
CA PHE A 195 -11.89 13.26 -12.62
C PHE A 195 -13.26 13.12 -11.91
N LEU A 196 -14.31 13.72 -12.49
CA LEU A 196 -15.67 13.59 -11.98
C LEU A 196 -16.32 12.34 -12.61
N ALA A 197 -16.38 11.26 -11.86
CA ALA A 197 -17.15 10.07 -12.24
C ALA A 197 -18.65 10.35 -12.06
N ARG A 198 -19.37 10.45 -13.14
CA ARG A 198 -20.84 10.50 -13.17
C ARG A 198 -21.43 9.10 -12.94
#